data_0d5e7d6540f0c9ac292e9141c08ea04f
#
_entry.id   0d5e7d6540f0c9ac292e9141c08ea04f
#
_cell.length_a   1.000
_cell.length_b   1.000
_cell.length_c   1.000
_cell.angle_alpha   90.00
_cell.angle_beta   90.00
_cell.angle_gamma   90.00
#
_symmetry.space_group_name_H-M   'P 1'
#
loop_
_entity.id
_entity.type
_entity.pdbx_description
1 polymer ?
#
loop_
_entity_poly.entity_id
_entity_poly.type
_entity_poly.pdbx_seq_one_letter_code
_entity_poly.pdbx_strand_id
1 'polypeptide(L)'
;MKNKFLILLLLCISIFISSCGSDEDNTVKNDYKDILQNISNDVILPTYQDLFDKTQLLVNTLTILEQNISQANLDAAKQAWRDARVPWEQSEGFLFGPVDQQGLDPAIDSWPVNETDLDAVLNSGAVLTKDYVDGLDGTLKGFHTIEYLIFGKEGNKLISNFTQREFEFLRACSQSLHGATQALYFAWKPDHQNFIANVLKAGEPGNSVYPSQKSALQEIVTGMITIADEVANGKINEPFTTQNLIYEESRFSANSKRDFADNIQSIKNAYLGVYKNASGLGISKIIQEKNSGLDAKFRQQADDAIRAIESIQGTFTTAVTNARPSIEFAQLKVRTVQQTLESEILPLISNL
;
A
#
# COMPACT_ATOMS: atom_id res chain seq x y z
N MET A 1 0.89 60.90 89.58
CA MET A 1 -0.43 60.35 89.23
C MET A 1 -0.59 60.35 87.72
N LYS A 2 -0.62 59.23 87.14
CA LYS A 2 -1.15 58.80 85.84
C LYS A 2 -0.28 57.69 85.26
N ASN A 3 -0.75 56.49 85.46
CA ASN A 3 -0.24 55.24 84.84
C ASN A 3 -0.47 55.25 83.36
N LYS A 4 0.58 54.94 82.61
CA LYS A 4 0.47 54.59 81.17
C LYS A 4 0.77 53.13 81.04
N PHE A 5 -0.30 52.35 80.79
CA PHE A 5 -0.25 50.97 80.44
C PHE A 5 0.25 50.85 79.01
N LEU A 6 1.41 50.16 78.80
CA LEU A 6 1.94 49.86 77.48
C LEU A 6 1.48 48.45 77.07
N ILE A 7 0.54 48.38 76.16
CA ILE A 7 0.08 47.10 75.59
C ILE A 7 1.07 46.72 74.46
N LEU A 8 1.78 45.64 74.71
CA LEU A 8 2.67 44.99 73.70
C LEU A 8 1.84 44.06 72.82
N LEU A 9 1.62 44.46 71.57
CA LEU A 9 0.90 43.66 70.58
C LEU A 9 1.90 42.68 69.91
N LEU A 10 1.85 41.41 70.26
CA LEU A 10 2.58 40.34 69.59
C LEU A 10 1.91 40.01 68.21
N LEU A 11 2.53 40.37 67.14
CA LEU A 11 2.09 40.02 65.78
C LEU A 11 2.66 38.63 65.42
N CYS A 12 1.83 37.61 65.51
CA CYS A 12 2.15 36.28 65.02
C CYS A 12 2.07 36.28 63.47
N ILE A 13 3.22 36.33 62.79
CA ILE A 13 3.29 36.12 61.36
C ILE A 13 3.26 34.60 61.09
N SER A 14 2.10 34.12 60.65
CA SER A 14 1.92 32.75 60.17
C SER A 14 2.46 32.69 58.73
N ILE A 15 3.63 32.12 58.54
CA ILE A 15 4.18 31.82 57.23
C ILE A 15 3.45 30.59 56.69
N PHE A 16 2.48 30.83 55.78
CA PHE A 16 1.94 29.78 54.93
C PHE A 16 3.00 29.42 53.90
N ILE A 17 3.70 28.31 54.11
CA ILE A 17 4.50 27.70 53.05
C ILE A 17 3.50 26.99 52.12
N SER A 18 3.06 27.66 51.04
CA SER A 18 2.41 27.02 49.92
C SER A 18 3.45 26.17 49.21
N SER A 19 3.51 24.89 49.57
CA SER A 19 4.15 23.89 48.72
C SER A 19 3.31 23.73 47.48
N CYS A 20 3.66 24.46 46.39
CA CYS A 20 3.30 24.05 45.04
C CYS A 20 4.08 22.76 44.78
N GLY A 21 3.48 21.64 45.08
CA GLY A 21 3.82 20.39 44.44
C GLY A 21 3.44 20.55 42.97
N SER A 22 4.38 20.80 42.11
CA SER A 22 4.24 20.48 40.69
C SER A 22 4.14 18.98 40.67
N ASP A 23 2.92 18.44 40.59
CA ASP A 23 2.72 17.13 39.99
C ASP A 23 3.29 17.24 38.56
N GLU A 24 4.57 16.96 38.40
CA GLU A 24 5.07 16.52 37.12
C GLU A 24 4.23 15.28 36.81
N ASP A 25 3.29 15.48 35.89
CA ASP A 25 2.53 14.41 35.27
C ASP A 25 3.56 13.54 34.52
N ASN A 26 4.15 12.59 35.27
CA ASN A 26 5.11 11.62 34.78
C ASN A 26 4.35 10.55 33.99
N THR A 27 3.45 11.01 33.09
CA THR A 27 2.99 10.18 31.98
C THR A 27 4.21 9.94 31.13
N VAL A 28 4.79 8.76 31.23
CA VAL A 28 5.80 8.25 30.29
C VAL A 28 5.15 8.38 28.91
N LYS A 29 5.47 9.48 28.22
CA LYS A 29 4.99 9.72 26.88
C LYS A 29 5.68 8.64 26.02
N ASN A 30 4.96 7.56 25.75
CA ASN A 30 5.47 6.52 24.89
C ASN A 30 5.90 7.17 23.58
N ASP A 31 7.16 7.04 23.23
CA ASP A 31 7.71 7.59 22.01
C ASP A 31 7.73 6.48 20.95
N TYR A 32 6.92 6.66 19.90
CA TYR A 32 6.81 5.72 18.78
C TYR A 32 7.61 6.19 17.56
N LYS A 33 8.48 7.17 17.74
CA LYS A 33 9.27 7.78 16.67
C LYS A 33 10.08 6.75 15.90
N ASP A 34 10.76 5.85 16.61
CA ASP A 34 11.60 4.81 15.99
C ASP A 34 10.78 3.86 15.11
N ILE A 35 9.54 3.54 15.53
CA ILE A 35 8.61 2.70 14.75
C ILE A 35 8.19 3.43 13.47
N LEU A 36 7.77 4.70 13.57
CA LEU A 36 7.40 5.51 12.42
C LEU A 36 8.59 5.72 11.48
N GLN A 37 9.79 5.93 12.01
CA GLN A 37 11.02 6.05 11.22
C GLN A 37 11.32 4.76 10.47
N ASN A 38 11.26 3.60 11.13
CA ASN A 38 11.52 2.32 10.49
C ASN A 38 10.48 2.00 9.41
N ILE A 39 9.17 2.13 9.70
CA ILE A 39 8.14 1.87 8.69
C ILE A 39 8.33 2.80 7.47
N SER A 40 8.63 4.07 7.70
CA SER A 40 8.79 5.04 6.62
C SER A 40 10.06 4.80 5.79
N ASN A 41 11.22 4.59 6.44
CA ASN A 41 12.50 4.50 5.76
C ASN A 41 12.84 3.10 5.25
N ASP A 42 12.36 2.05 5.94
CA ASP A 42 12.77 0.67 5.68
C ASP A 42 11.63 -0.20 5.09
N VAL A 43 10.39 0.35 5.03
CA VAL A 43 9.27 -0.31 4.35
C VAL A 43 8.72 0.56 3.22
N ILE A 44 8.11 1.71 3.51
CA ILE A 44 7.37 2.51 2.51
C ILE A 44 8.30 3.01 1.41
N LEU A 45 9.34 3.74 1.78
CA LEU A 45 10.24 4.36 0.79
C LEU A 45 10.98 3.33 -0.07
N PRO A 46 11.53 2.22 0.47
CA PRO A 46 12.15 1.18 -0.34
C PRO A 46 11.17 0.43 -1.25
N THR A 47 9.91 0.26 -0.84
CA THR A 47 8.88 -0.36 -1.69
C THR A 47 8.58 0.52 -2.90
N TYR A 48 8.39 1.83 -2.72
CA TYR A 48 8.19 2.75 -3.82
C TYR A 48 9.43 2.92 -4.72
N GLN A 49 10.64 2.84 -4.14
CA GLN A 49 11.87 2.82 -4.93
C GLN A 49 11.94 1.57 -5.81
N ASP A 50 11.64 0.40 -5.25
CA ASP A 50 11.64 -0.86 -6.01
C ASP A 50 10.61 -0.85 -7.14
N LEU A 51 9.41 -0.30 -6.89
CA LEU A 51 8.39 -0.08 -7.90
C LEU A 51 8.89 0.81 -9.04
N PHE A 52 9.50 1.95 -8.71
CA PHE A 52 10.12 2.86 -9.69
C PHE A 52 11.19 2.15 -10.52
N ASP A 53 12.11 1.41 -9.90
CA ASP A 53 13.18 0.69 -10.57
C ASP A 53 12.63 -0.43 -11.47
N LYS A 54 11.62 -1.17 -11.01
CA LYS A 54 10.98 -2.26 -11.77
C LYS A 54 10.17 -1.76 -12.96
N THR A 55 9.46 -0.65 -12.82
CA THR A 55 8.76 -0.04 -13.96
C THR A 55 9.72 0.54 -14.99
N GLN A 56 10.88 1.07 -14.58
CA GLN A 56 11.94 1.44 -15.53
C GLN A 56 12.49 0.21 -16.29
N LEU A 57 12.67 -0.91 -15.59
CA LEU A 57 13.07 -2.17 -16.24
C LEU A 57 12.02 -2.64 -17.24
N LEU A 58 10.73 -2.52 -16.91
CA LEU A 58 9.63 -2.84 -17.83
C LEU A 58 9.66 -1.97 -19.08
N VAL A 59 9.87 -0.64 -18.96
CA VAL A 59 10.06 0.27 -20.11
C VAL A 59 11.20 -0.21 -21.01
N ASN A 60 12.35 -0.53 -20.41
CA ASN A 60 13.53 -0.99 -21.15
C ASN A 60 13.26 -2.31 -21.90
N THR A 61 12.59 -3.25 -21.22
CA THR A 61 12.27 -4.57 -21.77
C THR A 61 11.27 -4.48 -22.94
N LEU A 62 10.24 -3.63 -22.79
CA LEU A 62 9.27 -3.38 -23.88
C LEU A 62 9.90 -2.63 -25.05
N THR A 63 10.85 -1.73 -24.80
CA THR A 63 11.65 -1.08 -25.85
C THR A 63 12.50 -2.11 -26.63
N ILE A 64 13.14 -3.06 -25.92
CA ILE A 64 13.89 -4.15 -26.56
C ILE A 64 12.94 -5.03 -27.39
N LEU A 65 11.75 -5.34 -26.89
CA LEU A 65 10.75 -6.11 -27.60
C LEU A 65 10.33 -5.44 -28.93
N GLU A 66 10.08 -4.12 -28.90
CA GLU A 66 9.75 -3.34 -30.12
C GLU A 66 10.89 -3.35 -31.14
N GLN A 67 12.15 -3.20 -30.69
CA GLN A 67 13.32 -3.15 -31.53
C GLN A 67 13.75 -4.53 -32.08
N ASN A 68 13.49 -5.59 -31.32
CA ASN A 68 13.86 -6.96 -31.68
C ASN A 68 12.67 -7.88 -31.37
N ILE A 69 11.74 -7.95 -32.32
CA ILE A 69 10.49 -8.70 -32.23
C ILE A 69 10.79 -10.20 -32.18
N SER A 70 10.67 -10.80 -30.98
CA SER A 70 10.91 -12.23 -30.76
C SER A 70 10.09 -12.76 -29.59
N GLN A 71 9.79 -14.06 -29.60
CA GLN A 71 9.08 -14.69 -28.48
C GLN A 71 9.87 -14.57 -27.16
N ALA A 72 11.17 -14.71 -27.21
CA ALA A 72 12.03 -14.57 -26.03
C ALA A 72 11.93 -13.17 -25.39
N ASN A 73 11.88 -12.11 -26.21
CA ASN A 73 11.70 -10.75 -25.70
C ASN A 73 10.28 -10.49 -25.20
N LEU A 74 9.27 -11.12 -25.80
CA LEU A 74 7.90 -11.08 -25.25
C LEU A 74 7.82 -11.78 -23.89
N ASP A 75 8.45 -12.94 -23.74
CA ASP A 75 8.49 -13.66 -22.47
C ASP A 75 9.26 -12.88 -21.40
N ALA A 76 10.34 -12.21 -21.78
CA ALA A 76 11.06 -11.28 -20.89
C ALA A 76 10.20 -10.08 -20.47
N ALA A 77 9.41 -9.50 -21.38
CA ALA A 77 8.48 -8.42 -21.08
C ALA A 77 7.36 -8.87 -20.12
N LYS A 78 6.80 -10.07 -20.33
CA LYS A 78 5.81 -10.69 -19.44
C LYS A 78 6.38 -10.90 -18.03
N GLN A 79 7.64 -11.31 -17.93
CA GLN A 79 8.30 -11.46 -16.62
C GLN A 79 8.58 -10.11 -15.95
N ALA A 80 9.08 -9.12 -16.70
CA ALA A 80 9.32 -7.78 -16.17
C ALA A 80 8.02 -7.12 -15.65
N TRP A 81 6.88 -7.37 -16.32
CA TRP A 81 5.58 -6.94 -15.86
C TRP A 81 5.22 -7.60 -14.51
N ARG A 82 5.34 -8.93 -14.39
CA ARG A 82 5.10 -9.64 -13.13
C ARG A 82 6.00 -9.15 -12.00
N ASP A 83 7.28 -8.90 -12.32
CA ASP A 83 8.25 -8.40 -11.34
C ASP A 83 7.92 -6.99 -10.86
N ALA A 84 7.31 -6.15 -11.71
CA ALA A 84 6.90 -4.80 -11.36
C ALA A 84 5.58 -4.77 -10.55
N ARG A 85 4.70 -5.76 -10.74
CA ARG A 85 3.50 -5.92 -9.91
C ARG A 85 3.84 -6.12 -8.43
N VAL A 86 4.87 -6.91 -8.12
CA VAL A 86 5.21 -7.26 -6.72
C VAL A 86 5.34 -6.03 -5.81
N PRO A 87 6.22 -5.05 -6.06
CA PRO A 87 6.32 -3.87 -5.19
C PRO A 87 5.06 -2.99 -5.21
N TRP A 88 4.26 -2.99 -6.29
CA TRP A 88 2.98 -2.29 -6.31
C TRP A 88 2.02 -2.94 -5.32
N GLU A 89 1.74 -4.21 -5.46
CA GLU A 89 0.84 -4.94 -4.57
C GLU A 89 1.32 -4.92 -3.10
N GLN A 90 2.64 -4.98 -2.89
CA GLN A 90 3.22 -4.84 -1.56
C GLN A 90 3.24 -3.39 -1.03
N SER A 91 2.75 -2.42 -1.80
CA SER A 91 2.55 -1.05 -1.33
C SER A 91 1.09 -0.75 -0.94
N GLU A 92 0.14 -1.60 -1.31
CA GLU A 92 -1.28 -1.30 -1.13
C GLU A 92 -1.73 -1.23 0.35
N GLY A 93 -0.96 -1.77 1.27
CA GLY A 93 -1.18 -1.57 2.71
C GLY A 93 -0.89 -0.16 3.23
N PHE A 94 -0.39 0.74 2.37
CA PHE A 94 -0.05 2.12 2.74
C PHE A 94 -0.27 3.12 1.59
N LEU A 95 -1.34 2.95 0.81
CA LEU A 95 -1.78 3.90 -0.22
C LEU A 95 -2.47 5.12 0.42
N PHE A 96 -1.71 5.93 1.14
CA PHE A 96 -2.18 7.19 1.74
C PHE A 96 -1.27 8.36 1.35
N GLY A 97 -1.72 9.58 1.60
CA GLY A 97 -0.96 10.78 1.30
C GLY A 97 -0.84 11.06 -0.20
N PRO A 98 0.37 11.10 -0.78
CA PRO A 98 0.56 11.52 -2.17
C PRO A 98 -0.14 10.66 -3.22
N VAL A 99 -0.28 9.37 -3.02
CA VAL A 99 -0.92 8.48 -4.00
C VAL A 99 -2.38 8.87 -4.21
N ASP A 100 -3.08 9.14 -3.13
CA ASP A 100 -4.47 9.58 -3.12
C ASP A 100 -4.59 11.05 -3.57
N GLN A 101 -3.80 11.95 -2.96
CA GLN A 101 -3.83 13.39 -3.24
C GLN A 101 -3.52 13.74 -4.70
N GLN A 102 -2.70 12.97 -5.39
CA GLN A 102 -2.30 13.19 -6.78
C GLN A 102 -3.03 12.29 -7.78
N GLY A 103 -3.95 11.43 -7.32
CA GLY A 103 -4.71 10.51 -8.16
C GLY A 103 -3.81 9.52 -8.91
N LEU A 104 -2.75 9.03 -8.26
CA LEU A 104 -1.76 8.16 -8.89
C LEU A 104 -2.23 6.71 -9.01
N ASP A 105 -3.03 6.24 -8.05
CA ASP A 105 -3.56 4.90 -8.06
C ASP A 105 -4.34 4.57 -9.35
N PRO A 106 -5.34 5.34 -9.79
CA PRO A 106 -6.04 5.06 -11.05
C PRO A 106 -5.14 5.16 -12.30
N ALA A 107 -4.02 5.86 -12.23
CA ALA A 107 -3.08 5.94 -13.34
C ALA A 107 -2.15 4.71 -13.41
N ILE A 108 -1.97 4.02 -12.28
CA ILE A 108 -1.10 2.85 -12.14
C ILE A 108 -1.87 1.55 -12.33
N ASP A 109 -3.07 1.40 -11.72
CA ASP A 109 -3.68 0.09 -11.51
C ASP A 109 -5.19 0.00 -11.71
N SER A 110 -5.78 0.79 -12.60
CA SER A 110 -7.21 0.69 -12.90
C SER A 110 -7.57 -0.58 -13.64
N TRP A 111 -8.61 -1.29 -13.16
CA TRP A 111 -9.29 -2.39 -13.85
C TRP A 111 -10.82 -2.29 -13.65
N PRO A 112 -11.63 -2.95 -14.49
CA PRO A 112 -11.28 -3.73 -15.67
C PRO A 112 -10.80 -2.86 -16.84
N VAL A 113 -9.98 -3.45 -17.73
CA VAL A 113 -9.60 -2.79 -18.99
C VAL A 113 -10.84 -2.54 -19.85
N ASN A 114 -11.00 -1.33 -20.32
CA ASN A 114 -12.07 -1.00 -21.29
C ASN A 114 -11.61 -1.41 -22.70
N GLU A 115 -11.84 -2.68 -23.06
CA GLU A 115 -11.42 -3.26 -24.33
C GLU A 115 -12.00 -2.50 -25.54
N THR A 116 -13.23 -2.00 -25.45
CA THR A 116 -13.89 -1.27 -26.56
C THR A 116 -13.20 0.05 -26.85
N ASP A 117 -12.93 0.84 -25.84
CA ASP A 117 -12.25 2.13 -26.01
C ASP A 117 -10.76 1.94 -26.33
N LEU A 118 -10.13 0.87 -25.81
CA LEU A 118 -8.78 0.50 -26.20
C LEU A 118 -8.66 0.17 -27.69
N ASP A 119 -9.61 -0.62 -28.21
CA ASP A 119 -9.68 -0.91 -29.66
C ASP A 119 -9.89 0.37 -30.47
N ALA A 120 -10.72 1.31 -29.99
CA ALA A 120 -10.91 2.60 -30.65
C ALA A 120 -9.61 3.43 -30.68
N VAL A 121 -8.84 3.45 -29.58
CA VAL A 121 -7.54 4.11 -29.52
C VAL A 121 -6.54 3.48 -30.51
N LEU A 122 -6.43 2.15 -30.51
CA LEU A 122 -5.54 1.43 -31.41
C LEU A 122 -5.88 1.65 -32.89
N ASN A 123 -7.14 1.76 -33.25
CA ASN A 123 -7.62 2.04 -34.61
C ASN A 123 -7.66 3.53 -34.96
N SER A 124 -7.36 4.43 -34.03
CA SER A 124 -7.35 5.87 -34.27
C SER A 124 -6.12 6.31 -35.10
N GLY A 125 -6.20 7.50 -35.68
CA GLY A 125 -5.05 8.19 -36.29
C GLY A 125 -4.20 9.00 -35.30
N ALA A 126 -4.46 8.91 -33.98
CA ALA A 126 -3.75 9.68 -32.98
C ALA A 126 -2.26 9.27 -32.89
N VAL A 127 -1.38 10.21 -32.58
CA VAL A 127 0.03 9.91 -32.29
C VAL A 127 0.10 9.40 -30.87
N LEU A 128 0.46 8.12 -30.69
CA LEU A 128 0.50 7.44 -29.39
C LEU A 128 1.80 7.80 -28.64
N THR A 129 1.75 8.92 -27.93
CA THR A 129 2.85 9.39 -27.05
C THR A 129 2.51 9.15 -25.59
N LYS A 130 3.50 9.26 -24.70
CA LYS A 130 3.28 9.26 -23.25
C LYS A 130 2.22 10.29 -22.85
N ASP A 131 2.37 11.54 -23.33
CA ASP A 131 1.42 12.63 -22.99
C ASP A 131 -0.01 12.34 -23.46
N TYR A 132 -0.16 11.67 -24.61
CA TYR A 132 -1.48 11.20 -25.07
C TYR A 132 -2.06 10.19 -24.09
N VAL A 133 -1.28 9.19 -23.68
CA VAL A 133 -1.71 8.15 -22.72
C VAL A 133 -1.98 8.73 -21.35
N ASP A 134 -1.19 9.68 -20.88
CA ASP A 134 -1.42 10.35 -19.59
C ASP A 134 -2.82 11.02 -19.54
N GLY A 135 -3.31 11.50 -20.67
CA GLY A 135 -4.64 12.11 -20.80
C GLY A 135 -5.81 11.12 -20.94
N LEU A 136 -5.54 9.81 -21.06
CA LEU A 136 -6.59 8.79 -21.17
C LEU A 136 -7.17 8.44 -19.79
N ASP A 137 -8.35 7.81 -19.82
CA ASP A 137 -8.96 7.18 -18.65
C ASP A 137 -8.03 6.11 -18.04
N GLY A 138 -8.13 5.88 -16.73
CA GLY A 138 -7.32 4.87 -16.02
C GLY A 138 -7.42 3.48 -16.63
N THR A 139 -8.61 3.07 -17.08
CA THR A 139 -8.88 1.77 -17.70
C THR A 139 -8.22 1.54 -19.07
N LEU A 140 -7.53 2.57 -19.61
CA LEU A 140 -6.80 2.55 -20.88
C LEU A 140 -5.28 2.69 -20.71
N LYS A 141 -4.78 2.65 -19.47
CA LYS A 141 -3.35 2.78 -19.15
C LYS A 141 -2.99 1.94 -17.92
N GLY A 142 -1.78 2.10 -17.41
CA GLY A 142 -1.33 1.39 -16.22
C GLY A 142 -1.02 -0.10 -16.46
N PHE A 143 -0.94 -0.84 -15.36
CA PHE A 143 -0.53 -2.24 -15.37
C PHE A 143 -1.46 -3.13 -16.22
N HIS A 144 -2.78 -3.00 -16.05
CA HIS A 144 -3.73 -3.93 -16.67
C HIS A 144 -3.87 -3.72 -18.19
N THR A 145 -3.72 -2.50 -18.70
CA THR A 145 -3.67 -2.26 -20.14
C THR A 145 -2.39 -2.86 -20.76
N ILE A 146 -1.24 -2.73 -20.08
CA ILE A 146 0.01 -3.39 -20.52
C ILE A 146 -0.16 -4.91 -20.46
N GLU A 147 -0.74 -5.45 -19.40
CA GLU A 147 -1.07 -6.86 -19.24
C GLU A 147 -1.89 -7.39 -20.43
N TYR A 148 -3.02 -6.74 -20.72
CA TYR A 148 -3.88 -7.11 -21.85
C TYR A 148 -3.12 -7.16 -23.15
N LEU A 149 -2.28 -6.17 -23.41
CA LEU A 149 -1.53 -6.08 -24.65
C LEU A 149 -0.44 -7.16 -24.80
N ILE A 150 0.27 -7.53 -23.72
CA ILE A 150 1.36 -8.52 -23.83
C ILE A 150 0.91 -9.96 -23.59
N PHE A 151 -0.14 -10.19 -22.80
CA PHE A 151 -0.67 -11.54 -22.59
C PHE A 151 -1.81 -11.88 -23.54
N GLY A 152 -2.57 -10.87 -24.01
CA GLY A 152 -3.79 -11.04 -24.81
C GLY A 152 -4.99 -11.50 -23.98
N LYS A 153 -6.15 -11.38 -24.56
CA LYS A 153 -7.45 -11.67 -23.88
C LYS A 153 -7.50 -13.05 -23.22
N GLU A 154 -6.88 -14.06 -23.86
CA GLU A 154 -6.89 -15.45 -23.39
C GLU A 154 -5.56 -15.84 -22.72
N GLY A 155 -4.68 -14.89 -22.42
CA GLY A 155 -3.40 -15.15 -21.77
C GLY A 155 -2.33 -15.84 -22.62
N ASN A 156 -2.60 -16.07 -23.90
CA ASN A 156 -1.77 -16.89 -24.80
C ASN A 156 -1.27 -16.14 -26.04
N LYS A 157 -1.19 -14.82 -25.99
CA LYS A 157 -0.76 -14.01 -27.14
C LYS A 157 0.63 -14.40 -27.62
N LEU A 158 0.73 -14.69 -28.92
CA LEU A 158 1.97 -14.99 -29.61
C LEU A 158 2.55 -13.71 -30.20
N ILE A 159 3.86 -13.69 -30.37
CA ILE A 159 4.57 -12.54 -30.95
C ILE A 159 4.09 -12.20 -32.36
N SER A 160 3.68 -13.21 -33.14
CA SER A 160 3.13 -13.04 -34.49
C SER A 160 1.80 -12.29 -34.55
N ASN A 161 1.12 -12.14 -33.40
CA ASN A 161 -0.19 -11.50 -33.30
C ASN A 161 -0.10 -10.01 -32.95
N PHE A 162 1.12 -9.49 -32.80
CA PHE A 162 1.30 -8.06 -32.53
C PHE A 162 1.23 -7.23 -33.79
N THR A 163 0.57 -6.09 -33.68
CA THR A 163 0.58 -5.03 -34.70
C THR A 163 1.61 -3.97 -34.33
N GLN A 164 2.07 -3.19 -35.34
CA GLN A 164 2.93 -2.03 -35.09
C GLN A 164 2.26 -1.04 -34.12
N ARG A 165 0.95 -0.88 -34.24
CA ARG A 165 0.18 0.03 -33.42
C ARG A 165 0.15 -0.35 -31.94
N GLU A 166 0.12 -1.65 -31.65
CA GLU A 166 0.21 -2.15 -30.28
C GLU A 166 1.61 -1.91 -29.67
N PHE A 167 2.68 -2.02 -30.44
CA PHE A 167 4.03 -1.67 -29.95
C PHE A 167 4.13 -0.18 -29.62
N GLU A 168 3.61 0.71 -30.46
CA GLU A 168 3.57 2.15 -30.19
C GLU A 168 2.81 2.46 -28.90
N PHE A 169 1.66 1.81 -28.69
CA PHE A 169 0.85 2.02 -27.50
C PHE A 169 1.51 1.42 -26.24
N LEU A 170 2.10 0.22 -26.32
CA LEU A 170 2.85 -0.40 -25.24
C LEU A 170 3.99 0.49 -24.75
N ARG A 171 4.76 1.05 -25.69
CA ARG A 171 5.83 2.00 -25.34
C ARG A 171 5.25 3.20 -24.58
N ALA A 172 4.20 3.83 -25.10
CA ALA A 172 3.58 4.99 -24.49
C ALA A 172 2.98 4.66 -23.10
N CYS A 173 2.28 3.54 -22.98
CA CYS A 173 1.72 3.07 -21.70
C CYS A 173 2.79 2.77 -20.65
N SER A 174 3.89 2.11 -21.04
CA SER A 174 4.97 1.82 -20.10
C SER A 174 5.67 3.08 -19.61
N GLN A 175 5.85 4.08 -20.48
CA GLN A 175 6.41 5.38 -20.12
C GLN A 175 5.45 6.16 -19.21
N SER A 176 4.14 6.08 -19.43
CA SER A 176 3.10 6.68 -18.59
C SER A 176 3.11 6.03 -17.20
N LEU A 177 3.09 4.70 -17.12
CA LEU A 177 3.17 3.95 -15.87
C LEU A 177 4.43 4.30 -15.07
N HIS A 178 5.61 4.28 -15.73
CA HIS A 178 6.85 4.66 -15.08
C HIS A 178 6.83 6.13 -14.60
N GLY A 179 6.23 7.03 -15.35
CA GLY A 179 6.03 8.43 -14.94
C GLY A 179 5.18 8.56 -13.67
N ALA A 180 4.10 7.79 -13.56
CA ALA A 180 3.23 7.76 -12.38
C ALA A 180 3.96 7.17 -11.15
N THR A 181 4.69 6.06 -11.32
CA THR A 181 5.46 5.46 -10.23
C THR A 181 6.65 6.33 -9.80
N GLN A 182 7.27 7.05 -10.74
CA GLN A 182 8.27 8.08 -10.43
C GLN A 182 7.69 9.21 -9.60
N ALA A 183 6.51 9.72 -9.98
CA ALA A 183 5.82 10.78 -9.24
C ALA A 183 5.53 10.32 -7.80
N LEU A 184 5.07 9.09 -7.62
CA LEU A 184 4.81 8.51 -6.31
C LEU A 184 6.09 8.41 -5.45
N TYR A 185 7.16 7.82 -5.99
CA TYR A 185 8.43 7.72 -5.29
C TYR A 185 9.00 9.09 -4.91
N PHE A 186 8.98 10.06 -5.85
CA PHE A 186 9.50 11.40 -5.62
C PHE A 186 8.63 12.21 -4.66
N ALA A 187 7.32 11.94 -4.59
CA ALA A 187 6.47 12.57 -3.59
C ALA A 187 6.88 12.18 -2.16
N TRP A 188 7.31 10.96 -1.95
CA TRP A 188 7.79 10.48 -0.64
C TRP A 188 9.23 10.84 -0.33
N LYS A 189 10.10 10.89 -1.34
CA LYS A 189 11.55 11.01 -1.20
C LYS A 189 12.00 12.31 -0.52
N PRO A 190 12.95 12.28 0.46
CA PRO A 190 13.37 13.45 1.24
C PRO A 190 13.92 14.62 0.43
N ASP A 191 14.65 14.35 -0.65
CA ASP A 191 15.28 15.37 -1.52
C ASP A 191 14.37 15.87 -2.67
N HIS A 192 13.07 15.47 -2.66
CA HIS A 192 12.04 15.90 -3.61
C HIS A 192 10.87 16.55 -2.88
N GLN A 193 9.63 16.00 -2.97
CA GLN A 193 8.46 16.56 -2.30
C GLN A 193 8.43 16.27 -0.78
N ASN A 194 9.21 15.27 -0.33
CA ASN A 194 9.49 15.00 1.07
C ASN A 194 8.25 14.73 1.95
N PHE A 195 7.24 14.05 1.42
CA PHE A 195 6.05 13.72 2.21
C PHE A 195 6.39 12.88 3.46
N ILE A 196 7.44 12.04 3.36
CA ILE A 196 7.94 11.23 4.48
C ILE A 196 8.20 12.05 5.74
N ALA A 197 8.60 13.32 5.60
CA ALA A 197 8.84 14.21 6.74
C ALA A 197 7.59 14.41 7.61
N ASN A 198 6.38 14.31 7.05
CA ASN A 198 5.14 14.41 7.84
C ASN A 198 5.02 13.22 8.81
N VAL A 199 5.40 12.02 8.37
CA VAL A 199 5.37 10.83 9.24
C VAL A 199 6.51 10.88 10.27
N LEU A 200 7.73 11.21 9.83
CA LEU A 200 8.93 11.29 10.70
C LEU A 200 8.81 12.35 11.80
N LYS A 201 8.05 13.42 11.54
CA LYS A 201 7.81 14.54 12.45
C LYS A 201 6.40 14.54 13.04
N ALA A 202 5.73 13.38 13.05
CA ALA A 202 4.40 13.25 13.62
C ALA A 202 4.40 13.68 15.09
N GLY A 203 3.48 14.59 15.46
CA GLY A 203 3.37 15.18 16.80
C GLY A 203 4.33 16.36 17.08
N GLU A 204 5.21 16.75 16.14
CA GLU A 204 6.02 17.94 16.29
C GLU A 204 5.20 19.23 15.98
N PRO A 205 5.52 20.35 16.64
CA PRO A 205 4.84 21.62 16.34
C PRO A 205 4.91 21.99 14.86
N GLY A 206 3.76 22.36 14.29
CA GLY A 206 3.65 22.74 12.87
C GLY A 206 3.35 21.60 11.92
N ASN A 207 3.35 20.36 12.35
CA ASN A 207 2.88 19.23 11.55
C ASN A 207 1.36 19.15 11.58
N SER A 208 0.69 19.65 10.53
CA SER A 208 -0.76 19.62 10.40
C SER A 208 -1.29 18.32 9.80
N VAL A 209 -0.44 17.52 9.13
CA VAL A 209 -0.82 16.22 8.54
C VAL A 209 -0.98 15.18 9.65
N TYR A 210 0.02 15.07 10.52
CA TYR A 210 -0.02 14.16 11.67
C TYR A 210 0.21 14.94 12.97
N PRO A 211 -0.86 15.44 13.61
CA PRO A 211 -0.75 16.24 14.84
C PRO A 211 -0.27 15.42 16.04
N SER A 212 -0.19 14.11 15.94
CA SER A 212 0.38 13.20 16.94
C SER A 212 1.01 11.97 16.28
N GLN A 213 1.94 11.31 16.96
CA GLN A 213 2.48 10.01 16.52
C GLN A 213 1.35 8.97 16.40
N LYS A 214 0.38 9.03 17.32
CA LYS A 214 -0.80 8.17 17.29
C LYS A 214 -1.58 8.33 15.99
N SER A 215 -1.80 9.54 15.48
CA SER A 215 -2.52 9.77 14.22
C SER A 215 -1.79 9.16 13.02
N ALA A 216 -0.47 9.20 12.98
CA ALA A 216 0.31 8.53 11.93
C ALA A 216 0.24 7.00 12.04
N LEU A 217 0.27 6.45 13.26
CA LEU A 217 0.09 5.01 13.47
C LEU A 217 -1.32 4.55 13.07
N GLN A 218 -2.34 5.34 13.39
CA GLN A 218 -3.72 5.06 12.96
C GLN A 218 -3.87 5.04 11.45
N GLU A 219 -3.25 5.98 10.73
CA GLU A 219 -3.22 6.02 9.27
C GLU A 219 -2.64 4.73 8.69
N ILE A 220 -1.47 4.30 9.19
CA ILE A 220 -0.82 3.05 8.75
C ILE A 220 -1.74 1.84 8.99
N VAL A 221 -2.37 1.74 10.18
CA VAL A 221 -3.28 0.63 10.48
C VAL A 221 -4.55 0.69 9.62
N THR A 222 -5.05 1.89 9.34
CA THR A 222 -6.20 2.08 8.44
C THR A 222 -5.88 1.62 7.03
N GLY A 223 -4.69 1.94 6.49
CA GLY A 223 -4.24 1.43 5.20
C GLY A 223 -4.22 -0.10 5.14
N MET A 224 -3.72 -0.75 6.20
CA MET A 224 -3.77 -2.22 6.30
C MET A 224 -5.19 -2.78 6.31
N ILE A 225 -6.14 -2.10 6.97
CA ILE A 225 -7.55 -2.50 7.00
C ILE A 225 -8.16 -2.36 5.60
N THR A 226 -7.92 -1.23 4.94
CA THR A 226 -8.45 -0.93 3.61
C THR A 226 -8.09 -2.01 2.61
N ILE A 227 -6.81 -2.37 2.51
CA ILE A 227 -6.41 -3.42 1.56
C ILE A 227 -6.93 -4.81 1.96
N ALA A 228 -7.02 -5.13 3.26
CA ALA A 228 -7.61 -6.39 3.69
C ALA A 228 -9.11 -6.48 3.30
N ASP A 229 -9.85 -5.37 3.42
CA ASP A 229 -11.24 -5.27 2.97
C ASP A 229 -11.34 -5.41 1.45
N GLU A 230 -10.51 -4.69 0.72
CA GLU A 230 -10.50 -4.71 -0.74
C GLU A 230 -10.21 -6.11 -1.28
N VAL A 231 -9.19 -6.80 -0.77
CA VAL A 231 -8.90 -8.19 -1.16
C VAL A 231 -10.06 -9.12 -0.86
N ALA A 232 -10.63 -9.03 0.35
CA ALA A 232 -11.69 -9.96 0.76
C ALA A 232 -13.02 -9.69 0.08
N ASN A 233 -13.44 -8.44 -0.02
CA ASN A 233 -14.81 -8.02 -0.37
C ASN A 233 -14.92 -7.42 -1.78
N GLY A 234 -13.81 -7.00 -2.38
CA GLY A 234 -13.69 -6.56 -3.77
C GLY A 234 -13.02 -7.61 -4.65
N LYS A 235 -11.68 -7.64 -4.63
CA LYS A 235 -10.84 -8.40 -5.57
C LYS A 235 -11.17 -9.91 -5.63
N ILE A 236 -11.44 -10.56 -4.50
CA ILE A 236 -11.87 -11.97 -4.45
C ILE A 236 -13.39 -12.09 -4.63
N ASN A 237 -14.17 -11.34 -3.85
CA ASN A 237 -15.61 -11.56 -3.73
C ASN A 237 -16.37 -11.26 -5.02
N GLU A 238 -16.04 -10.19 -5.73
CA GLU A 238 -16.81 -9.73 -6.87
C GLU A 238 -16.78 -10.74 -8.04
N PRO A 239 -15.62 -11.15 -8.56
CA PRO A 239 -15.59 -12.18 -9.61
C PRO A 239 -16.10 -13.55 -9.10
N PHE A 240 -15.90 -13.88 -7.82
CA PHE A 240 -16.31 -15.14 -7.23
C PHE A 240 -17.83 -15.28 -7.10
N THR A 241 -18.53 -14.24 -6.63
CA THR A 241 -19.98 -14.29 -6.41
C THR A 241 -20.78 -14.06 -7.70
N THR A 242 -20.32 -13.14 -8.54
CA THR A 242 -20.95 -12.83 -9.82
C THR A 242 -20.65 -13.86 -10.91
N GLN A 243 -19.56 -14.65 -10.74
CA GLN A 243 -18.97 -15.51 -11.77
C GLN A 243 -18.63 -14.74 -13.07
N ASN A 244 -18.42 -13.43 -12.95
CA ASN A 244 -18.03 -12.57 -14.06
C ASN A 244 -16.54 -12.23 -13.95
N LEU A 245 -15.74 -12.90 -14.75
CA LEU A 245 -14.28 -12.78 -14.76
C LEU A 245 -13.78 -11.41 -15.26
N ILE A 246 -14.67 -10.53 -15.75
CA ILE A 246 -14.28 -9.17 -16.10
C ILE A 246 -13.77 -8.39 -14.87
N TYR A 247 -14.28 -8.74 -13.69
CA TYR A 247 -13.89 -8.13 -12.42
C TYR A 247 -12.64 -8.77 -11.78
N GLU A 248 -12.12 -9.84 -12.38
CA GLU A 248 -10.88 -10.46 -11.91
C GLU A 248 -9.69 -9.57 -12.27
N GLU A 249 -8.95 -9.15 -11.26
CA GLU A 249 -7.69 -8.46 -11.40
C GLU A 249 -6.62 -9.40 -11.98
N SER A 250 -5.76 -8.89 -12.88
CA SER A 250 -4.67 -9.67 -13.50
C SER A 250 -5.10 -11.00 -14.15
N ARG A 251 -6.31 -11.02 -14.73
CA ARG A 251 -6.89 -12.22 -15.35
C ARG A 251 -6.13 -12.70 -16.59
N PHE A 252 -5.56 -11.76 -17.35
CA PHE A 252 -4.89 -12.06 -18.62
C PHE A 252 -3.53 -12.77 -18.41
N SER A 253 -2.85 -12.45 -17.34
CA SER A 253 -1.57 -13.06 -16.95
C SER A 253 -1.73 -14.27 -16.02
N ALA A 254 -2.95 -14.49 -15.49
CA ALA A 254 -3.27 -15.41 -14.40
C ALA A 254 -2.46 -15.11 -13.11
N ASN A 255 -2.18 -13.82 -12.85
CA ASN A 255 -1.37 -13.37 -11.71
C ASN A 255 -2.19 -13.10 -10.44
N SER A 256 -3.52 -13.05 -10.50
CA SER A 256 -4.45 -12.63 -9.43
C SER A 256 -4.11 -13.21 -8.05
N LYS A 257 -3.81 -14.51 -7.97
CA LYS A 257 -3.42 -15.15 -6.70
C LYS A 257 -2.14 -14.56 -6.11
N ARG A 258 -1.19 -14.20 -6.97
CA ARG A 258 0.05 -13.58 -6.54
C ARG A 258 -0.19 -12.16 -6.06
N ASP A 259 -1.01 -11.40 -6.78
CA ASP A 259 -1.38 -10.04 -6.41
C ASP A 259 -2.07 -10.02 -5.04
N PHE A 260 -3.08 -10.84 -4.83
CA PHE A 260 -3.78 -10.94 -3.53
C PHE A 260 -2.84 -11.37 -2.38
N ALA A 261 -1.91 -12.28 -2.63
CA ALA A 261 -0.93 -12.70 -1.64
C ALA A 261 0.06 -11.56 -1.31
N ASP A 262 0.49 -10.80 -2.32
CA ASP A 262 1.36 -9.63 -2.14
C ASP A 262 0.62 -8.47 -1.44
N ASN A 263 -0.70 -8.31 -1.63
CA ASN A 263 -1.52 -7.37 -0.83
C ASN A 263 -1.48 -7.73 0.66
N ILE A 264 -1.66 -8.99 1.02
CA ILE A 264 -1.56 -9.40 2.42
C ILE A 264 -0.11 -9.32 2.94
N GLN A 265 0.87 -9.53 2.05
CA GLN A 265 2.28 -9.31 2.40
C GLN A 265 2.56 -7.83 2.69
N SER A 266 1.89 -6.86 2.04
CA SER A 266 2.01 -5.44 2.35
C SER A 266 1.60 -5.13 3.80
N ILE A 267 0.48 -5.72 4.24
CA ILE A 267 0.01 -5.63 5.63
C ILE A 267 1.08 -6.17 6.58
N LYS A 268 1.62 -7.34 6.27
CA LYS A 268 2.66 -7.97 7.08
C LYS A 268 3.94 -7.14 7.13
N ASN A 269 4.35 -6.54 6.00
CA ASN A 269 5.52 -5.68 5.93
C ASN A 269 5.37 -4.45 6.83
N ALA A 270 4.27 -3.72 6.74
CA ALA A 270 3.98 -2.55 7.57
C ALA A 270 3.84 -2.94 9.06
N TYR A 271 3.15 -4.05 9.35
CA TYR A 271 2.95 -4.54 10.72
C TYR A 271 4.27 -4.92 11.41
N LEU A 272 5.17 -5.61 10.71
CA LEU A 272 6.46 -6.06 11.25
C LEU A 272 7.56 -4.98 11.12
N GLY A 273 7.36 -3.98 10.27
CA GLY A 273 8.40 -3.00 9.92
C GLY A 273 9.52 -3.61 9.07
N VAL A 274 9.21 -4.54 8.17
CA VAL A 274 10.18 -5.31 7.38
C VAL A 274 9.79 -5.31 5.91
N TYR A 275 10.73 -4.98 5.03
CA TYR A 275 10.60 -5.15 3.58
C TYR A 275 11.80 -5.91 3.04
N LYS A 276 11.55 -7.00 2.30
CA LYS A 276 12.58 -7.93 1.80
C LYS A 276 13.41 -8.50 2.95
N ASN A 277 14.70 -8.25 2.97
CA ASN A 277 15.65 -8.77 3.97
C ASN A 277 15.90 -7.81 5.15
N ALA A 278 15.18 -6.68 5.21
CA ALA A 278 15.30 -5.75 6.33
C ALA A 278 14.70 -6.36 7.59
N SER A 279 15.28 -6.09 8.74
CA SER A 279 14.71 -6.33 10.05
C SER A 279 14.46 -4.98 10.71
N GLY A 280 13.31 -4.81 11.36
CA GLY A 280 13.01 -3.50 11.92
C GLY A 280 11.91 -3.51 12.97
N LEU A 281 11.42 -2.31 13.26
CA LEU A 281 10.39 -2.07 14.24
C LEU A 281 9.09 -1.67 13.52
N GLY A 282 8.02 -2.42 13.74
CA GLY A 282 6.70 -2.16 13.19
C GLY A 282 5.63 -2.01 14.28
N ILE A 283 4.37 -1.93 13.83
CA ILE A 283 3.19 -1.93 14.72
C ILE A 283 3.22 -3.10 15.70
N SER A 284 3.75 -4.24 15.26
CA SER A 284 3.93 -5.44 16.05
C SER A 284 4.64 -5.19 17.40
N LYS A 285 5.62 -4.29 17.45
CA LYS A 285 6.31 -3.96 18.71
C LYS A 285 5.35 -3.37 19.75
N ILE A 286 4.48 -2.47 19.33
CA ILE A 286 3.46 -1.85 20.19
C ILE A 286 2.47 -2.92 20.67
N ILE A 287 1.98 -3.74 19.76
CA ILE A 287 1.00 -4.79 20.08
C ILE A 287 1.61 -5.84 21.00
N GLN A 288 2.86 -6.25 20.76
CA GLN A 288 3.56 -7.22 21.61
C GLN A 288 3.70 -6.73 23.06
N GLU A 289 3.99 -5.45 23.26
CA GLU A 289 4.11 -4.84 24.59
C GLU A 289 2.78 -4.74 25.31
N LYS A 290 1.70 -4.46 24.59
CA LYS A 290 0.34 -4.34 25.16
C LYS A 290 -0.35 -5.69 25.34
N ASN A 291 -0.20 -6.58 24.35
CA ASN A 291 -0.83 -7.91 24.29
C ASN A 291 -0.02 -8.86 23.40
N SER A 292 0.95 -9.56 23.96
CA SER A 292 1.82 -10.48 23.19
C SER A 292 1.06 -11.63 22.54
N GLY A 293 -0.08 -12.05 23.13
CA GLY A 293 -0.95 -13.07 22.55
C GLY A 293 -1.63 -12.58 21.27
N LEU A 294 -2.05 -11.31 21.23
CA LEU A 294 -2.63 -10.71 20.02
C LEU A 294 -1.58 -10.56 18.93
N ASP A 295 -0.34 -10.14 19.24
CA ASP A 295 0.75 -10.06 18.27
C ASP A 295 1.01 -11.41 17.61
N ALA A 296 1.17 -12.47 18.42
CA ALA A 296 1.38 -13.83 17.92
C ALA A 296 0.21 -14.32 17.06
N LYS A 297 -1.02 -14.07 17.51
CA LYS A 297 -2.25 -14.40 16.78
C LYS A 297 -2.27 -13.72 15.41
N PHE A 298 -2.02 -12.41 15.36
CA PHE A 298 -2.12 -11.64 14.11
C PHE A 298 -1.06 -12.06 13.09
N ARG A 299 0.20 -12.27 13.53
CA ARG A 299 1.26 -12.79 12.66
C ARG A 299 0.85 -14.12 12.03
N GLN A 300 0.30 -15.04 12.82
CA GLN A 300 -0.17 -16.33 12.33
C GLN A 300 -1.33 -16.17 11.32
N GLN A 301 -2.28 -15.26 11.59
CA GLN A 301 -3.40 -14.98 10.70
C GLN A 301 -2.94 -14.43 9.34
N ALA A 302 -1.98 -13.50 9.32
CA ALA A 302 -1.42 -12.97 8.07
C ALA A 302 -0.73 -14.08 7.26
N ASP A 303 0.08 -14.93 7.91
CA ASP A 303 0.73 -16.07 7.26
C ASP A 303 -0.29 -17.10 6.74
N ASP A 304 -1.37 -17.35 7.50
CA ASP A 304 -2.44 -18.26 7.08
C ASP A 304 -3.21 -17.70 5.88
N ALA A 305 -3.45 -16.39 5.82
CA ALA A 305 -4.14 -15.75 4.70
C ALA A 305 -3.30 -15.85 3.41
N ILE A 306 -2.00 -15.53 3.47
CA ILE A 306 -1.09 -15.69 2.33
C ILE A 306 -1.10 -17.14 1.84
N ARG A 307 -0.87 -18.11 2.71
CA ARG A 307 -0.87 -19.53 2.34
C ARG A 307 -2.21 -19.99 1.77
N ALA A 308 -3.33 -19.51 2.31
CA ALA A 308 -4.65 -19.86 1.82
C ALA A 308 -4.89 -19.36 0.40
N ILE A 309 -4.48 -18.11 0.08
CA ILE A 309 -4.54 -17.53 -1.26
C ILE A 309 -3.66 -18.34 -2.22
N GLU A 310 -2.41 -18.59 -1.87
CA GLU A 310 -1.46 -19.34 -2.70
C GLU A 310 -1.95 -20.76 -2.98
N SER A 311 -2.65 -21.40 -2.02
CA SER A 311 -3.17 -22.75 -2.13
C SER A 311 -4.48 -22.89 -2.91
N ILE A 312 -5.09 -21.78 -3.39
CA ILE A 312 -6.23 -21.84 -4.31
C ILE A 312 -5.86 -22.71 -5.51
N GLN A 313 -6.69 -23.74 -5.80
CA GLN A 313 -6.39 -24.74 -6.80
C GLN A 313 -6.47 -24.17 -8.23
N GLY A 314 -5.44 -24.37 -9.02
CA GLY A 314 -5.34 -23.83 -10.39
C GLY A 314 -5.07 -22.32 -10.40
N THR A 315 -5.49 -21.63 -11.46
CA THR A 315 -5.54 -20.18 -11.51
C THR A 315 -6.77 -19.67 -10.76
N PHE A 316 -6.80 -18.41 -10.36
CA PHE A 316 -8.02 -17.85 -9.75
C PHE A 316 -9.20 -17.92 -10.72
N THR A 317 -8.98 -17.59 -12.00
CA THR A 317 -9.96 -17.72 -13.09
C THR A 317 -10.63 -19.10 -13.11
N THR A 318 -9.83 -20.16 -13.09
CA THR A 318 -10.38 -21.54 -13.12
C THR A 318 -11.01 -21.94 -11.79
N ALA A 319 -10.51 -21.42 -10.68
CA ALA A 319 -11.01 -21.75 -9.35
C ALA A 319 -12.40 -21.17 -9.08
N VAL A 320 -12.76 -20.05 -9.68
CA VAL A 320 -14.10 -19.43 -9.56
C VAL A 320 -15.22 -20.40 -9.86
N THR A 321 -15.01 -21.34 -10.79
CA THR A 321 -15.98 -22.39 -11.13
C THR A 321 -15.63 -23.75 -10.58
N ASN A 322 -14.34 -24.15 -10.59
CA ASN A 322 -13.92 -25.53 -10.38
C ASN A 322 -13.39 -25.82 -8.96
N ALA A 323 -13.03 -24.78 -8.20
CA ALA A 323 -12.41 -24.95 -6.88
C ALA A 323 -12.95 -23.94 -5.85
N ARG A 324 -14.24 -23.65 -5.91
CA ARG A 324 -14.92 -22.67 -5.04
C ARG A 324 -14.59 -22.79 -3.54
N PRO A 325 -14.56 -24.00 -2.92
CA PRO A 325 -14.22 -24.11 -1.51
C PRO A 325 -12.82 -23.57 -1.16
N SER A 326 -11.85 -23.64 -2.08
CA SER A 326 -10.52 -23.08 -1.84
C SER A 326 -10.51 -21.54 -1.86
N ILE A 327 -11.36 -20.92 -2.67
CA ILE A 327 -11.56 -19.46 -2.69
C ILE A 327 -12.26 -19.01 -1.40
N GLU A 328 -13.35 -19.70 -1.01
CA GLU A 328 -14.09 -19.41 0.24
C GLU A 328 -13.17 -19.48 1.46
N PHE A 329 -12.29 -20.48 1.50
CA PHE A 329 -11.31 -20.63 2.57
C PHE A 329 -10.30 -19.48 2.59
N ALA A 330 -9.75 -19.09 1.44
CA ALA A 330 -8.83 -17.96 1.33
C ALA A 330 -9.51 -16.65 1.76
N GLN A 331 -10.71 -16.37 1.25
CA GLN A 331 -11.50 -15.20 1.60
C GLN A 331 -11.78 -15.12 3.11
N LEU A 332 -12.15 -16.25 3.73
CA LEU A 332 -12.34 -16.32 5.18
C LEU A 332 -11.08 -15.92 5.95
N LYS A 333 -9.90 -16.40 5.49
CA LYS A 333 -8.62 -16.07 6.14
C LYS A 333 -8.29 -14.59 6.03
N VAL A 334 -8.53 -13.96 4.86
CA VAL A 334 -8.34 -12.52 4.68
C VAL A 334 -9.30 -11.71 5.56
N ARG A 335 -10.58 -12.08 5.60
CA ARG A 335 -11.57 -11.45 6.51
C ARG A 335 -11.16 -11.56 7.98
N THR A 336 -10.51 -12.66 8.36
CA THR A 336 -10.00 -12.82 9.73
C THR A 336 -8.87 -11.82 10.04
N VAL A 337 -7.99 -11.55 9.07
CA VAL A 337 -6.96 -10.49 9.19
C VAL A 337 -7.61 -9.12 9.33
N GLN A 338 -8.54 -8.77 8.44
CA GLN A 338 -9.30 -7.51 8.49
C GLN A 338 -9.97 -7.32 9.87
N GLN A 339 -10.72 -8.31 10.31
CA GLN A 339 -11.49 -8.26 11.55
C GLN A 339 -10.60 -8.03 12.79
N THR A 340 -9.41 -8.67 12.82
CA THR A 340 -8.46 -8.49 13.92
C THR A 340 -7.83 -7.08 13.89
N LEU A 341 -7.53 -6.55 12.69
CA LEU A 341 -7.07 -5.16 12.55
C LEU A 341 -8.11 -4.16 13.06
N GLU A 342 -9.37 -4.30 12.64
CA GLU A 342 -10.48 -3.39 12.98
C GLU A 342 -10.88 -3.46 14.45
N SER A 343 -11.06 -4.67 14.97
CA SER A 343 -11.70 -4.85 16.28
C SER A 343 -10.73 -4.96 17.46
N GLU A 344 -9.45 -5.27 17.19
CA GLU A 344 -8.47 -5.50 18.26
C GLU A 344 -7.24 -4.59 18.13
N ILE A 345 -6.63 -4.46 16.93
CA ILE A 345 -5.38 -3.69 16.76
C ILE A 345 -5.65 -2.19 16.72
N LEU A 346 -6.54 -1.72 15.84
CA LEU A 346 -6.85 -0.29 15.73
C LEU A 346 -7.34 0.32 17.05
N PRO A 347 -8.22 -0.33 17.85
CA PRO A 347 -8.59 0.17 19.17
C PRO A 347 -7.41 0.30 20.13
N LEU A 348 -6.44 -0.65 20.12
CA LEU A 348 -5.24 -0.53 20.96
C LEU A 348 -4.38 0.67 20.53
N ILE A 349 -4.19 0.88 19.23
CA ILE A 349 -3.46 2.04 18.71
C ILE A 349 -4.20 3.35 19.04
N SER A 350 -5.51 3.35 18.98
CA SER A 350 -6.34 4.53 19.28
C SER A 350 -6.33 4.93 20.75
N ASN A 351 -5.97 4.01 21.65
CA ASN A 351 -5.87 4.24 23.07
C ASN A 351 -4.43 4.48 23.60
N LEU A 352 -3.46 4.77 22.68
CA LEU A 352 -2.10 5.13 23.04
C LEU A 352 -1.97 6.49 23.72
#